data_b83e1c30fe7dd6dae0d45c7644b0da12
#
_entry.id   b83e1c30fe7dd6dae0d45c7644b0da12
#
_cell.length_a   1.000
_cell.length_b   1.000
_cell.length_c   1.000
_cell.angle_alpha   90.00
_cell.angle_beta   90.00
_cell.angle_gamma   90.00
#
_symmetry.space_group_name_H-M   'P 1'
#
loop_
_entity.id
_entity.type
_entity.pdbx_description
1 polymer ?
#
loop_
_entity_poly.entity_id
_entity_poly.type
_entity_poly.pdbx_seq_one_letter_code
_entity_poly.pdbx_strand_id
1 'polypeptide(L)'
;VSPTDRDPTQPNEVLPVLHSLTVAILSAALSVAPGDASATSADSTLATPASAFRASGNEPSWRLDIGSDEMSLQLDFGQTRLVAPTPTVKVTKTYVAQTEQGEVLARVTDQLCVDSMSGMPHPQTVEVVTGGRTLTGCGGEPASLLHGAQWSVEKIDGTPIEAGSKVTLAFAQDGSLSGGASCNRFMGSYALSGEGLTVAPAATTRMACMDALVNQERDFLALLGKVQSFSIEADGSLLLRAGDGRSIEARRQGNL
;
A
#
# COMPACT_ATOMS: atom_id res chain seq x y z
N VAL A 1 -46.59 -35.97 21.14
CA VAL A 1 -46.61 -37.25 20.47
C VAL A 1 -45.23 -37.42 19.83
N SER A 2 -44.33 -38.09 20.54
CA SER A 2 -43.19 -38.89 20.03
C SER A 2 -43.75 -40.23 19.46
N PRO A 3 -43.01 -41.14 18.82
CA PRO A 3 -41.59 -41.39 18.84
C PRO A 3 -41.02 -42.04 17.56
N THR A 4 -39.83 -42.54 17.72
CA THR A 4 -39.04 -43.68 17.13
C THR A 4 -37.99 -43.30 16.10
N ASP A 5 -36.71 -43.35 16.47
CA ASP A 5 -35.90 -44.55 16.75
C ASP A 5 -35.49 -45.31 15.48
N ARG A 6 -34.18 -45.23 15.12
CA ARG A 6 -33.36 -46.38 14.65
C ARG A 6 -31.95 -46.00 14.25
N ASP A 7 -31.02 -46.28 15.15
CA ASP A 7 -29.70 -46.83 14.83
C ASP A 7 -29.87 -48.36 14.55
N PRO A 8 -29.12 -49.04 13.73
CA PRO A 8 -27.77 -49.45 14.06
C PRO A 8 -26.80 -49.76 12.88
N THR A 9 -25.51 -49.56 13.18
CA THR A 9 -24.36 -50.45 12.93
C THR A 9 -24.39 -51.44 11.74
N GLN A 10 -23.40 -51.43 10.86
CA GLN A 10 -22.21 -52.28 10.85
C GLN A 10 -21.44 -52.22 9.52
N PRO A 11 -20.19 -52.71 9.46
CA PRO A 11 -19.18 -52.33 8.48
C PRO A 11 -19.07 -53.34 7.32
N ASN A 12 -18.50 -52.93 6.20
CA ASN A 12 -18.01 -53.87 5.19
C ASN A 12 -16.54 -53.65 4.91
N GLU A 13 -15.75 -54.55 5.47
CA GLU A 13 -14.42 -54.92 4.99
C GLU A 13 -14.51 -55.49 3.59
N VAL A 14 -13.61 -55.08 2.71
CA VAL A 14 -13.18 -55.92 1.58
C VAL A 14 -11.67 -55.77 1.42
N LEU A 15 -11.01 -56.89 1.56
CA LEU A 15 -9.61 -57.19 1.53
C LEU A 15 -8.92 -56.97 0.16
N PRO A 16 -7.58 -57.00 0.11
CA PRO A 16 -6.76 -56.49 -0.98
C PRO A 16 -6.46 -57.59 -2.04
N VAL A 17 -6.32 -57.17 -3.29
CA VAL A 17 -5.74 -58.00 -4.33
C VAL A 17 -4.32 -57.54 -4.64
N LEU A 18 -3.36 -58.32 -4.19
CA LEU A 18 -1.98 -58.27 -4.64
C LEU A 18 -1.90 -58.74 -6.09
N HIS A 19 -1.36 -57.90 -6.98
CA HIS A 19 -0.76 -58.40 -8.22
C HIS A 19 0.69 -57.94 -8.28
N SER A 20 1.56 -58.89 -8.01
CA SER A 20 2.99 -58.81 -8.33
C SER A 20 3.18 -58.86 -9.86
N LEU A 21 3.80 -57.85 -10.41
CA LEU A 21 4.39 -57.88 -11.74
C LEU A 21 5.86 -57.48 -11.61
N THR A 22 6.69 -58.49 -11.64
CA THR A 22 8.13 -58.41 -11.85
C THR A 22 8.41 -57.98 -13.29
N VAL A 23 9.09 -56.83 -13.46
CA VAL A 23 9.66 -56.44 -14.74
C VAL A 23 11.17 -56.28 -14.59
N ALA A 24 11.86 -57.01 -15.45
CA ALA A 24 13.29 -57.15 -15.52
C ALA A 24 14.00 -55.84 -15.88
N ILE A 25 15.11 -55.59 -15.18
CA ILE A 25 16.02 -54.47 -15.43
C ILE A 25 16.93 -54.84 -16.60
N LEU A 26 16.82 -54.11 -17.69
CA LEU A 26 17.83 -54.14 -18.78
C LEU A 26 18.69 -52.86 -18.66
N SER A 27 19.90 -53.04 -18.16
CA SER A 27 20.89 -51.95 -18.06
C SER A 27 21.49 -51.67 -19.44
N ALA A 28 21.17 -50.52 -20.02
CA ALA A 28 21.91 -49.98 -21.15
C ALA A 28 22.72 -48.76 -20.63
N ALA A 29 24.04 -48.94 -20.57
CA ALA A 29 24.98 -47.87 -20.29
C ALA A 29 25.11 -46.98 -21.55
N LEU A 30 24.59 -45.77 -21.51
CA LEU A 30 24.92 -44.70 -22.45
C LEU A 30 25.91 -43.74 -21.78
N SER A 31 27.11 -43.76 -22.29
CA SER A 31 28.13 -42.74 -21.97
C SER A 31 27.72 -41.40 -22.62
N VAL A 32 27.42 -40.42 -21.80
CA VAL A 32 27.23 -39.03 -22.25
C VAL A 32 28.44 -38.25 -21.85
N ALA A 33 29.12 -37.69 -22.83
CA ALA A 33 30.23 -36.75 -22.66
C ALA A 33 29.74 -35.44 -22.00
N PRO A 34 30.57 -34.75 -21.18
CA PRO A 34 30.21 -33.46 -20.62
C PRO A 34 30.23 -32.40 -21.72
N GLY A 35 29.09 -31.96 -22.16
CA GLY A 35 28.91 -30.76 -22.94
C GLY A 35 28.82 -29.57 -21.98
N ASP A 36 29.77 -28.64 -22.11
CA ASP A 36 29.72 -27.33 -21.45
C ASP A 36 28.49 -26.56 -21.92
N ALA A 37 27.41 -26.67 -21.15
CA ALA A 37 26.30 -25.75 -21.29
C ALA A 37 26.60 -24.50 -20.46
N SER A 38 27.23 -23.50 -21.11
CA SER A 38 27.22 -22.14 -20.61
C SER A 38 25.80 -21.65 -20.52
N ALA A 39 25.21 -21.79 -19.33
CA ALA A 39 23.96 -21.16 -19.00
C ALA A 39 24.21 -19.65 -18.94
N THR A 40 23.91 -18.97 -20.04
CA THR A 40 23.78 -17.51 -20.06
C THR A 40 22.57 -17.18 -19.20
N SER A 41 22.81 -16.87 -17.94
CA SER A 41 21.79 -16.25 -17.07
C SER A 41 21.44 -14.91 -17.72
N ALA A 42 20.32 -14.87 -18.41
CA ALA A 42 19.70 -13.62 -18.76
C ALA A 42 19.26 -12.99 -17.43
N ASP A 43 20.11 -12.13 -16.91
CA ASP A 43 19.75 -11.18 -15.85
C ASP A 43 18.70 -10.24 -16.43
N SER A 44 17.45 -10.66 -16.32
CA SER A 44 16.30 -9.77 -16.48
C SER A 44 16.25 -8.87 -15.26
N THR A 45 17.15 -7.93 -15.19
CA THR A 45 16.92 -6.71 -14.42
C THR A 45 15.67 -6.07 -15.02
N LEU A 46 14.53 -6.41 -14.45
CA LEU A 46 13.30 -5.64 -14.58
C LEU A 46 13.65 -4.24 -14.05
N ALA A 47 14.06 -3.37 -14.96
CA ALA A 47 14.17 -1.95 -14.68
C ALA A 47 12.80 -1.56 -14.15
N THR A 48 12.74 -1.22 -12.86
CA THR A 48 11.55 -0.61 -12.26
C THR A 48 11.23 0.59 -13.14
N PRO A 49 10.08 0.65 -13.84
CA PRO A 49 9.77 1.79 -14.69
C PRO A 49 9.84 3.02 -13.81
N ALA A 50 10.52 4.06 -14.29
CA ALA A 50 10.57 5.36 -13.62
C ALA A 50 9.16 5.69 -13.16
N SER A 51 8.98 6.03 -11.87
CA SER A 51 7.66 6.09 -11.24
C SER A 51 6.73 6.99 -12.06
N ALA A 52 5.79 6.36 -12.74
CA ALA A 52 4.82 7.08 -13.52
C ALA A 52 3.96 7.91 -12.57
N PHE A 53 3.73 9.18 -12.90
CA PHE A 53 2.72 9.96 -12.21
C PHE A 53 1.35 9.35 -12.49
N ARG A 54 0.56 9.13 -11.45
CA ARG A 54 -0.78 8.56 -11.55
C ARG A 54 -1.80 9.47 -10.93
N ALA A 55 -2.96 9.54 -11.59
CA ALA A 55 -4.12 10.24 -11.08
C ALA A 55 -5.40 9.50 -11.49
N SER A 56 -6.45 9.68 -10.71
CA SER A 56 -7.76 9.10 -10.99
C SER A 56 -8.90 9.93 -10.43
N GLY A 57 -10.09 9.72 -10.98
CA GLY A 57 -11.34 10.24 -10.46
C GLY A 57 -12.44 9.21 -10.63
N ASN A 58 -13.48 9.32 -9.80
CA ASN A 58 -14.52 8.30 -9.68
C ASN A 58 -15.79 8.63 -10.47
N GLU A 59 -16.17 9.90 -10.57
CA GLU A 59 -17.44 10.32 -11.18
C GLU A 59 -17.24 11.53 -12.11
N PRO A 60 -17.16 11.28 -13.42
CA PRO A 60 -17.09 9.99 -14.10
C PRO A 60 -15.75 9.29 -13.86
N SER A 61 -15.70 7.96 -13.98
CA SER A 61 -14.47 7.20 -13.79
C SER A 61 -13.43 7.50 -14.86
N TRP A 62 -12.23 7.89 -14.44
CA TRP A 62 -11.08 8.09 -15.29
C TRP A 62 -9.78 7.76 -14.58
N ARG A 63 -8.74 7.46 -15.37
CA ARG A 63 -7.38 7.23 -14.89
C ARG A 63 -6.38 7.83 -15.86
N LEU A 64 -5.41 8.56 -15.33
CA LEU A 64 -4.29 9.15 -16.03
C LEU A 64 -2.98 8.54 -15.53
N ASP A 65 -2.18 8.04 -16.44
CA ASP A 65 -0.81 7.59 -16.19
C ASP A 65 0.13 8.43 -17.07
N ILE A 66 1.14 9.08 -16.47
CA ILE A 66 2.18 9.85 -17.16
C ILE A 66 3.51 9.22 -16.88
N GLY A 67 4.03 8.45 -17.83
CA GLY A 67 5.34 7.83 -17.78
C GLY A 67 6.44 8.70 -18.39
N SER A 68 7.65 8.13 -18.56
CA SER A 68 8.77 8.81 -19.23
C SER A 68 8.48 9.06 -20.72
N ASP A 69 7.83 8.11 -21.38
CA ASP A 69 7.68 8.08 -22.84
C ASP A 69 6.24 8.22 -23.29
N GLU A 70 5.31 7.74 -22.50
CA GLU A 70 3.88 7.67 -22.82
C GLU A 70 3.03 8.31 -21.74
N MET A 71 2.05 9.09 -22.14
CA MET A 71 0.92 9.55 -21.35
C MET A 71 -0.33 8.81 -21.83
N SER A 72 -1.07 8.19 -20.92
CA SER A 72 -2.32 7.50 -21.24
C SER A 72 -3.46 7.95 -20.34
N LEU A 73 -4.62 8.22 -20.93
CA LEU A 73 -5.85 8.56 -20.24
C LEU A 73 -6.91 7.50 -20.56
N GLN A 74 -7.42 6.86 -19.53
CA GLN A 74 -8.54 5.93 -19.63
C GLN A 74 -9.80 6.62 -19.13
N LEU A 75 -10.90 6.48 -19.86
CA LEU A 75 -12.20 7.07 -19.54
C LEU A 75 -13.26 5.97 -19.48
N ASP A 76 -14.35 6.28 -18.77
CA ASP A 76 -15.58 5.50 -18.76
C ASP A 76 -15.29 4.00 -18.46
N PHE A 77 -14.62 3.75 -17.32
CA PHE A 77 -14.20 2.40 -16.87
C PHE A 77 -13.28 1.67 -17.87
N GLY A 78 -12.42 2.42 -18.57
CA GLY A 78 -11.47 1.86 -19.54
C GLY A 78 -12.03 1.59 -20.94
N GLN A 79 -13.28 1.96 -21.21
CA GLN A 79 -13.88 1.80 -22.54
C GLN A 79 -13.19 2.69 -23.61
N THR A 80 -12.72 3.86 -23.20
CA THR A 80 -11.95 4.76 -24.05
C THR A 80 -10.54 4.90 -23.50
N ARG A 81 -9.54 4.69 -24.35
CA ARG A 81 -8.13 4.90 -24.03
C ARG A 81 -7.51 5.88 -25.02
N LEU A 82 -7.04 6.99 -24.52
CA LEU A 82 -6.30 8.03 -25.25
C LEU A 82 -4.82 7.89 -24.91
N VAL A 83 -3.98 7.85 -25.90
CA VAL A 83 -2.53 7.65 -25.74
C VAL A 83 -1.79 8.69 -26.57
N ALA A 84 -0.72 9.23 -26.02
CA ALA A 84 0.19 10.12 -26.71
C ALA A 84 1.62 9.99 -26.10
N PRO A 85 2.66 10.40 -26.82
CA PRO A 85 3.97 10.61 -26.22
C PRO A 85 3.88 11.58 -25.05
N THR A 86 4.65 11.33 -23.99
CA THR A 86 4.65 12.22 -22.82
C THR A 86 5.08 13.63 -23.23
N PRO A 87 4.23 14.63 -23.01
CA PRO A 87 4.56 15.99 -23.42
C PRO A 87 5.64 16.59 -22.53
N THR A 88 6.51 17.40 -23.12
CA THR A 88 7.45 18.23 -22.35
C THR A 88 6.67 19.27 -21.56
N VAL A 89 6.82 19.28 -20.25
CA VAL A 89 6.15 20.25 -19.36
C VAL A 89 6.75 21.63 -19.60
N LYS A 90 5.95 22.58 -20.10
CA LYS A 90 6.41 23.94 -20.38
C LYS A 90 6.13 24.92 -19.24
N VAL A 91 5.12 24.66 -18.43
CA VAL A 91 4.73 25.52 -17.29
C VAL A 91 4.19 24.61 -16.19
N THR A 92 4.64 24.85 -14.96
CA THR A 92 4.23 24.21 -13.70
C THR A 92 3.16 23.10 -13.83
N LYS A 93 3.62 21.83 -13.98
CA LYS A 93 2.79 20.61 -13.88
C LYS A 93 1.52 20.64 -14.79
N THR A 94 1.61 21.29 -15.95
CA THR A 94 0.56 21.25 -16.97
C THR A 94 1.06 20.45 -18.17
N TYR A 95 0.34 19.40 -18.53
CA TYR A 95 0.63 18.49 -19.62
C TYR A 95 -0.40 18.68 -20.71
N VAL A 96 0.05 18.92 -21.95
CA VAL A 96 -0.82 19.03 -23.12
C VAL A 96 -0.36 18.01 -24.14
N ALA A 97 -1.19 17.03 -24.42
CA ALA A 97 -0.91 15.93 -25.34
C ALA A 97 -1.92 15.93 -26.50
N GLN A 98 -1.45 15.68 -27.72
CA GLN A 98 -2.29 15.45 -28.89
C GLN A 98 -2.47 13.96 -29.08
N THR A 99 -3.70 13.48 -29.02
CA THR A 99 -4.08 12.10 -29.30
C THR A 99 -4.82 12.00 -30.63
N GLU A 100 -5.01 10.78 -31.13
CA GLU A 100 -5.84 10.56 -32.34
C GLU A 100 -7.29 11.05 -32.17
N GLN A 101 -7.78 11.15 -30.95
CA GLN A 101 -9.16 11.55 -30.63
C GLN A 101 -9.25 13.01 -30.14
N GLY A 102 -8.16 13.77 -30.22
CA GLY A 102 -8.11 15.18 -29.85
C GLY A 102 -7.12 15.49 -28.74
N GLU A 103 -7.16 16.71 -28.25
CA GLU A 103 -6.28 17.22 -27.22
C GLU A 103 -6.69 16.70 -25.83
N VAL A 104 -5.69 16.33 -25.04
CA VAL A 104 -5.79 16.06 -23.60
C VAL A 104 -4.94 17.08 -22.87
N LEU A 105 -5.56 17.87 -22.00
CA LEU A 105 -4.87 18.80 -21.11
C LEU A 105 -5.02 18.31 -19.66
N ALA A 106 -3.91 18.09 -18.96
CA ALA A 106 -3.92 17.72 -17.55
C ALA A 106 -3.17 18.79 -16.72
N ARG A 107 -3.84 19.34 -15.73
CA ARG A 107 -3.27 20.27 -14.74
C ARG A 107 -3.14 19.57 -13.40
N VAL A 108 -1.95 19.57 -12.85
CA VAL A 108 -1.64 18.99 -11.54
C VAL A 108 -1.31 20.13 -10.58
N THR A 109 -2.04 20.22 -9.48
CA THR A 109 -1.85 21.24 -8.44
C THR A 109 -1.40 20.58 -7.14
N ASP A 110 -0.39 21.14 -6.48
CA ASP A 110 0.06 20.68 -5.16
C ASP A 110 -0.94 21.11 -4.07
N GLN A 111 -2.10 20.48 -4.11
CA GLN A 111 -3.19 20.66 -3.16
C GLN A 111 -3.68 19.29 -2.74
N LEU A 112 -3.78 19.08 -1.43
CA LEU A 112 -4.31 17.85 -0.87
C LEU A 112 -5.66 17.52 -1.49
N CYS A 113 -5.81 16.28 -1.95
CA CYS A 113 -7.03 15.74 -2.51
C CYS A 113 -7.43 14.49 -1.76
N VAL A 114 -8.69 14.35 -1.43
CA VAL A 114 -9.21 13.13 -0.79
C VAL A 114 -10.05 12.38 -1.80
N ASP A 115 -9.67 11.14 -2.07
CA ASP A 115 -10.43 10.27 -2.98
C ASP A 115 -11.84 10.05 -2.44
N SER A 116 -12.85 10.28 -3.28
CA SER A 116 -14.25 10.29 -2.85
C SER A 116 -14.83 8.91 -2.53
N MET A 117 -14.18 7.83 -2.98
CA MET A 117 -14.62 6.46 -2.71
C MET A 117 -13.90 5.84 -1.53
N SER A 118 -12.57 5.93 -1.51
CA SER A 118 -11.74 5.29 -0.48
C SER A 118 -11.48 6.19 0.73
N GLY A 119 -11.64 7.51 0.59
CA GLY A 119 -11.22 8.47 1.61
C GLY A 119 -9.69 8.64 1.69
N MET A 120 -8.94 8.02 0.78
CA MET A 120 -7.47 8.09 0.75
C MET A 120 -7.01 9.51 0.39
N PRO A 121 -6.14 10.12 1.21
CA PRO A 121 -5.54 11.41 0.86
C PRO A 121 -4.42 11.21 -0.17
N HIS A 122 -4.39 12.09 -1.15
CA HIS A 122 -3.36 12.21 -2.17
C HIS A 122 -2.70 13.58 -2.11
N PRO A 123 -1.42 13.72 -2.46
CA PRO A 123 -0.71 15.00 -2.36
C PRO A 123 -1.15 16.05 -3.37
N GLN A 124 -1.90 15.66 -4.42
CA GLN A 124 -2.20 16.53 -5.54
C GLN A 124 -3.64 16.39 -6.01
N THR A 125 -4.21 17.53 -6.41
CA THR A 125 -5.46 17.60 -7.16
C THR A 125 -5.14 17.67 -8.65
N VAL A 126 -5.93 16.97 -9.46
CA VAL A 126 -5.75 16.89 -10.91
C VAL A 126 -7.04 17.25 -11.64
N GLU A 127 -6.91 18.13 -12.62
CA GLU A 127 -7.95 18.47 -13.59
C GLU A 127 -7.53 17.97 -14.97
N VAL A 128 -8.38 17.23 -15.62
CA VAL A 128 -8.19 16.77 -17.00
C VAL A 128 -9.28 17.34 -17.89
N VAL A 129 -8.88 18.02 -18.99
CA VAL A 129 -9.80 18.54 -20.00
C VAL A 129 -9.58 17.78 -21.30
N THR A 130 -10.64 17.16 -21.84
CA THR A 130 -10.61 16.43 -23.10
C THR A 130 -12.02 16.29 -23.68
N GLY A 131 -12.17 16.37 -24.99
CA GLY A 131 -13.46 16.21 -25.68
C GLY A 131 -14.57 17.12 -25.14
N GLY A 132 -14.25 18.33 -24.70
CA GLY A 132 -15.20 19.26 -24.08
C GLY A 132 -15.65 18.90 -22.65
N ARG A 133 -15.08 17.86 -22.05
CA ARG A 133 -15.33 17.44 -20.66
C ARG A 133 -14.22 17.95 -19.76
N THR A 134 -14.57 18.36 -18.55
CA THR A 134 -13.64 18.63 -17.47
C THR A 134 -13.82 17.57 -16.39
N LEU A 135 -12.76 16.88 -16.07
CA LEU A 135 -12.70 15.78 -15.10
C LEU A 135 -11.80 16.19 -13.94
N THR A 136 -12.22 15.96 -12.72
CA THR A 136 -11.42 16.26 -11.52
C THR A 136 -11.16 14.98 -10.72
N GLY A 137 -10.04 14.93 -10.04
CA GLY A 137 -9.68 13.81 -9.18
C GLY A 137 -8.36 14.02 -8.46
N CYS A 138 -7.84 12.95 -7.91
CA CYS A 138 -6.66 12.94 -7.06
C CYS A 138 -5.45 12.34 -7.78
N GLY A 139 -4.25 12.84 -7.46
CA GLY A 139 -3.00 12.35 -8.04
C GLY A 139 -1.83 12.31 -7.08
N GLY A 140 -0.78 11.65 -7.54
CA GLY A 140 0.43 11.40 -6.76
C GLY A 140 0.28 10.25 -5.77
N GLU A 141 1.42 9.83 -5.22
CA GLU A 141 1.48 8.67 -4.31
C GLU A 141 1.07 9.06 -2.88
N PRO A 142 -0.01 8.49 -2.31
CA PRO A 142 -0.45 8.76 -0.94
C PRO A 142 0.64 8.59 0.11
N ALA A 143 1.51 7.58 -0.06
CA ALA A 143 2.62 7.33 0.86
C ALA A 143 3.59 8.52 0.98
N SER A 144 3.70 9.36 -0.03
CA SER A 144 4.55 10.56 0.00
C SER A 144 4.13 11.56 1.07
N LEU A 145 2.86 11.55 1.47
CA LEU A 145 2.33 12.38 2.55
C LEU A 145 2.89 11.98 3.93
N LEU A 146 3.28 10.71 4.09
CA LEU A 146 3.82 10.16 5.33
C LEU A 146 5.35 10.30 5.41
N HIS A 147 6.03 10.33 4.25
CA HIS A 147 7.49 10.28 4.14
C HIS A 147 8.19 11.61 4.43
N GLY A 148 9.51 11.52 4.65
CA GLY A 148 10.42 12.67 4.67
C GLY A 148 10.37 13.52 5.93
N ALA A 149 9.56 13.15 6.92
CA ALA A 149 9.50 13.83 8.20
C ALA A 149 9.35 12.80 9.35
N GLN A 150 9.83 13.18 10.51
CA GLN A 150 9.44 12.52 11.76
C GLN A 150 8.14 13.19 12.24
N TRP A 151 7.18 12.37 12.63
CA TRP A 151 5.93 12.80 13.22
C TRP A 151 6.01 12.68 14.74
N SER A 152 5.70 13.75 15.44
CA SER A 152 5.57 13.78 16.90
C SER A 152 4.13 13.53 17.27
N VAL A 153 3.86 12.46 17.99
CA VAL A 153 2.51 12.17 18.49
C VAL A 153 2.18 13.17 19.61
N GLU A 154 1.02 13.76 19.53
CA GLU A 154 0.49 14.70 20.52
C GLU A 154 -0.61 14.10 21.37
N LYS A 155 -1.44 13.22 20.74
CA LYS A 155 -2.55 12.54 21.43
C LYS A 155 -2.68 11.08 21.02
N ILE A 156 -3.08 10.27 21.96
CA ILE A 156 -3.44 8.86 21.80
C ILE A 156 -4.88 8.71 22.30
N ASP A 157 -5.79 8.35 21.39
CA ASP A 157 -7.23 8.24 21.67
C ASP A 157 -7.80 9.49 22.36
N GLY A 158 -7.49 10.66 21.78
CA GLY A 158 -7.90 11.97 22.29
C GLY A 158 -7.19 12.43 23.57
N THR A 159 -6.41 11.58 24.24
CA THR A 159 -5.66 11.90 25.46
C THR A 159 -4.27 12.43 25.07
N PRO A 160 -3.85 13.61 25.57
CA PRO A 160 -2.48 14.08 25.40
C PRO A 160 -1.45 13.09 25.94
N ILE A 161 -0.27 13.04 25.29
CA ILE A 161 0.82 12.18 25.78
C ILE A 161 1.32 12.68 27.14
N GLU A 162 1.87 11.74 27.93
CA GLU A 162 2.46 12.03 29.25
C GLU A 162 3.54 13.11 29.17
N ALA A 163 3.56 13.98 30.14
CA ALA A 163 4.53 15.06 30.19
C ALA A 163 5.99 14.53 30.21
N GLY A 164 6.83 15.05 29.33
CA GLY A 164 8.20 14.59 29.17
C GLY A 164 8.37 13.30 28.34
N SER A 165 7.27 12.68 27.93
CA SER A 165 7.27 11.57 26.98
C SER A 165 7.63 12.04 25.56
N LYS A 166 8.21 11.12 24.77
CA LYS A 166 8.46 11.33 23.33
C LYS A 166 7.91 10.13 22.56
N VAL A 167 6.77 10.33 21.94
CA VAL A 167 6.18 9.35 21.04
C VAL A 167 6.32 9.86 19.61
N THR A 168 6.96 9.09 18.74
CA THR A 168 7.27 9.52 17.38
C THR A 168 7.04 8.41 16.37
N LEU A 169 6.78 8.82 15.11
CA LEU A 169 6.60 7.94 13.97
C LEU A 169 7.50 8.42 12.82
N ALA A 170 8.21 7.51 12.18
CA ALA A 170 8.99 7.74 10.98
C ALA A 170 8.65 6.66 9.95
N PHE A 171 7.97 7.05 8.89
CA PHE A 171 7.59 6.19 7.77
C PHE A 171 8.66 6.27 6.69
N ALA A 172 9.30 5.15 6.37
CA ALA A 172 10.32 5.08 5.34
C ALA A 172 9.74 4.54 4.01
N GLN A 173 10.42 4.86 2.91
CA GLN A 173 9.96 4.47 1.57
C GLN A 173 9.99 2.96 1.32
N ASP A 174 10.78 2.22 2.08
CA ASP A 174 10.88 0.75 2.01
C ASP A 174 9.78 0.03 2.78
N GLY A 175 8.79 0.76 3.33
CA GLY A 175 7.69 0.21 4.12
C GLY A 175 8.06 -0.04 5.58
N SER A 176 9.26 0.34 6.03
CA SER A 176 9.60 0.28 7.44
C SER A 176 8.99 1.46 8.22
N LEU A 177 8.61 1.19 9.46
CA LEU A 177 8.11 2.17 10.41
C LEU A 177 8.91 2.07 11.70
N SER A 178 9.38 3.19 12.20
CA SER A 178 10.13 3.23 13.46
C SER A 178 9.81 4.48 14.27
N GLY A 179 10.16 4.47 15.56
CA GLY A 179 9.98 5.63 16.40
C GLY A 179 10.23 5.40 17.87
N GLY A 180 9.88 6.40 18.67
CA GLY A 180 9.76 6.30 20.11
C GLY A 180 8.33 5.93 20.49
N ALA A 181 8.16 5.01 21.44
CA ALA A 181 6.85 4.56 21.90
C ALA A 181 6.50 5.08 23.30
N SER A 182 7.14 6.10 23.79
CA SER A 182 7.12 6.68 25.13
C SER A 182 8.39 6.36 25.95
N CYS A 183 8.52 5.14 26.45
CA CYS A 183 9.70 4.64 27.15
C CYS A 183 10.72 4.05 26.18
N ASN A 184 10.25 3.18 25.31
CA ASN A 184 11.08 2.38 24.44
C ASN A 184 11.05 2.89 22.98
N ARG A 185 12.00 2.40 22.19
CA ARG A 185 11.95 2.52 20.74
C ARG A 185 11.26 1.31 20.16
N PHE A 186 10.52 1.52 19.07
CA PHE A 186 9.92 0.43 18.34
C PHE A 186 10.36 0.45 16.86
N MET A 187 10.27 -0.72 16.26
CA MET A 187 10.41 -0.95 14.83
C MET A 187 9.24 -1.81 14.37
N GLY A 188 8.84 -1.63 13.13
CA GLY A 188 7.78 -2.38 12.50
C GLY A 188 7.74 -2.13 11.01
N SER A 189 6.61 -2.45 10.41
CA SER A 189 6.33 -2.17 9.01
C SER A 189 4.97 -1.52 8.85
N TYR A 190 4.77 -0.90 7.70
CA TYR A 190 3.47 -0.43 7.26
C TYR A 190 3.27 -0.79 5.79
N ALA A 191 2.02 -0.93 5.39
CA ALA A 191 1.63 -1.10 4.01
C ALA A 191 0.45 -0.18 3.70
N LEU A 192 0.48 0.43 2.53
CA LEU A 192 -0.58 1.27 2.01
C LEU A 192 -1.15 0.64 0.74
N SER A 193 -2.44 0.47 0.70
CA SER A 193 -3.17 -0.08 -0.45
C SER A 193 -4.43 0.75 -0.72
N GLY A 194 -5.16 0.45 -1.79
CA GLY A 194 -6.47 1.07 -2.04
C GLY A 194 -7.49 0.85 -0.92
N GLU A 195 -7.26 -0.12 -0.03
CA GLU A 195 -8.13 -0.43 1.10
C GLU A 195 -7.73 0.33 2.39
N GLY A 196 -6.60 1.00 2.41
CA GLY A 196 -6.15 1.79 3.55
C GLY A 196 -4.72 1.56 3.98
N LEU A 197 -4.43 1.91 5.22
CA LEU A 197 -3.13 1.82 5.88
C LEU A 197 -3.14 0.69 6.91
N THR A 198 -2.21 -0.25 6.79
CA THR A 198 -1.96 -1.26 7.82
C THR A 198 -0.62 -1.03 8.47
N VAL A 199 -0.54 -1.24 9.78
CA VAL A 199 0.68 -1.10 10.58
C VAL A 199 0.90 -2.35 11.40
N ALA A 200 2.12 -2.88 11.37
CA ALA A 200 2.54 -4.04 12.13
C ALA A 200 3.76 -3.69 13.01
N PRO A 201 3.56 -3.22 14.25
CA PRO A 201 4.65 -3.07 15.21
C PRO A 201 5.26 -4.44 15.50
N ALA A 202 6.59 -4.58 15.32
CA ALA A 202 7.24 -5.89 15.40
C ALA A 202 8.17 -6.07 16.58
N ALA A 203 8.92 -5.05 16.98
CA ALA A 203 9.92 -5.14 18.01
C ALA A 203 10.03 -3.85 18.82
N THR A 204 10.32 -3.99 20.12
CA THR A 204 10.61 -2.86 21.01
C THR A 204 11.88 -3.13 21.81
N THR A 205 12.60 -2.07 22.18
CA THR A 205 13.62 -2.16 23.25
C THR A 205 12.93 -2.42 24.59
N ARG A 206 13.71 -2.79 25.62
CA ARG A 206 13.17 -3.08 26.97
C ARG A 206 13.98 -2.30 28.00
N MET A 207 13.58 -1.06 28.22
CA MET A 207 14.10 -0.24 29.30
C MET A 207 13.13 -0.23 30.47
N ALA A 208 13.63 -0.06 31.68
CA ALA A 208 12.80 0.17 32.84
C ALA A 208 12.43 1.65 32.92
N CYS A 209 11.14 1.94 32.95
CA CYS A 209 10.59 3.29 33.05
C CYS A 209 9.50 3.35 34.11
N MET A 210 9.01 4.54 34.40
CA MET A 210 7.85 4.75 35.28
C MET A 210 6.60 4.09 34.68
N ASP A 211 5.72 3.58 35.53
CA ASP A 211 4.51 2.85 35.11
C ASP A 211 3.63 3.65 34.13
N ALA A 212 3.51 4.96 34.30
CA ALA A 212 2.75 5.81 33.40
C ALA A 212 3.27 5.74 31.96
N LEU A 213 4.59 5.78 31.76
CA LEU A 213 5.22 5.69 30.42
C LEU A 213 5.09 4.29 29.83
N VAL A 214 5.17 3.25 30.66
CA VAL A 214 4.98 1.85 30.23
C VAL A 214 3.53 1.60 29.80
N ASN A 215 2.56 2.13 30.54
CA ASN A 215 1.15 2.03 30.20
C ASN A 215 0.84 2.76 28.90
N GLN A 216 1.32 4.00 28.74
CA GLN A 216 1.16 4.77 27.50
C GLN A 216 1.77 4.05 26.30
N GLU A 217 2.98 3.47 26.44
CA GLU A 217 3.63 2.68 25.40
C GLU A 217 2.77 1.51 24.94
N ARG A 218 2.27 0.73 25.91
CA ARG A 218 1.39 -0.41 25.63
C ARG A 218 0.15 0.04 24.85
N ASP A 219 -0.51 1.10 25.31
CA ASP A 219 -1.76 1.59 24.72
C ASP A 219 -1.51 2.20 23.33
N PHE A 220 -0.40 2.92 23.16
CA PHE A 220 0.04 3.44 21.86
C PHE A 220 0.29 2.31 20.85
N LEU A 221 1.12 1.31 21.19
CA LEU A 221 1.47 0.22 20.29
C LEU A 221 0.27 -0.66 19.95
N ALA A 222 -0.62 -0.89 20.93
CA ALA A 222 -1.85 -1.64 20.73
C ALA A 222 -2.81 -0.90 19.78
N LEU A 223 -2.89 0.43 19.86
CA LEU A 223 -3.71 1.24 18.95
C LEU A 223 -3.05 1.35 17.58
N LEU A 224 -1.73 1.55 17.52
CA LEU A 224 -0.98 1.65 16.28
C LEU A 224 -1.15 0.39 15.41
N GLY A 225 -1.15 -0.80 16.01
CA GLY A 225 -1.40 -2.06 15.31
C GLY A 225 -2.86 -2.27 14.83
N LYS A 226 -3.77 -1.35 15.15
CA LYS A 226 -5.18 -1.39 14.71
C LYS A 226 -5.50 -0.31 13.67
N VAL A 227 -4.54 0.50 13.30
CA VAL A 227 -4.71 1.56 12.31
C VAL A 227 -5.14 0.97 10.98
N GLN A 228 -6.15 1.58 10.35
CA GLN A 228 -6.68 1.19 9.06
C GLN A 228 -6.68 2.32 8.03
N SER A 229 -6.60 3.57 8.48
CA SER A 229 -6.59 4.72 7.57
C SER A 229 -5.80 5.88 8.16
N PHE A 230 -5.50 6.85 7.31
CA PHE A 230 -4.92 8.12 7.74
C PHE A 230 -5.54 9.30 7.00
N SER A 231 -5.46 10.47 7.59
CA SER A 231 -5.76 11.74 6.94
C SER A 231 -4.71 12.79 7.32
N ILE A 232 -4.58 13.78 6.45
CA ILE A 232 -3.85 15.01 6.77
C ILE A 232 -4.90 16.09 6.98
N GLU A 233 -4.94 16.63 8.17
CA GLU A 233 -5.91 17.64 8.55
C GLU A 233 -5.54 19.02 8.00
N ALA A 234 -6.47 19.98 8.04
CA ALA A 234 -6.27 21.33 7.48
C ALA A 234 -5.08 22.10 8.11
N ASP A 235 -4.72 21.74 9.34
CA ASP A 235 -3.56 22.32 10.05
C ASP A 235 -2.25 21.56 9.79
N GLY A 236 -2.28 20.57 8.87
CA GLY A 236 -1.14 19.72 8.51
C GLY A 236 -0.84 18.59 9.49
N SER A 237 -1.68 18.37 10.50
CA SER A 237 -1.52 17.24 11.41
C SER A 237 -1.89 15.92 10.73
N LEU A 238 -1.20 14.84 11.11
CA LEU A 238 -1.49 13.48 10.72
C LEU A 238 -2.47 12.88 11.73
N LEU A 239 -3.55 12.35 11.24
CA LEU A 239 -4.50 11.58 12.03
C LEU A 239 -4.55 10.13 11.53
N LEU A 240 -4.10 9.19 12.37
CA LEU A 240 -4.19 7.76 12.14
C LEU A 240 -5.46 7.24 12.82
N ARG A 241 -6.31 6.53 12.08
CA ARG A 241 -7.58 6.01 12.59
C ARG A 241 -7.60 4.49 12.61
N ALA A 242 -8.03 3.93 13.72
CA ALA A 242 -8.34 2.51 13.84
C ALA A 242 -9.80 2.24 13.44
N GLY A 243 -10.12 0.98 13.10
CA GLY A 243 -11.47 0.58 12.71
C GLY A 243 -12.51 0.69 13.82
N ASP A 244 -12.09 0.80 15.09
CA ASP A 244 -12.97 1.01 16.25
C ASP A 244 -13.22 2.50 16.56
N GLY A 245 -12.73 3.42 15.71
CA GLY A 245 -12.93 4.86 15.81
C GLY A 245 -11.88 5.58 16.66
N ARG A 246 -10.98 4.86 17.33
CA ARG A 246 -9.87 5.46 18.08
C ARG A 246 -8.82 6.03 17.13
N SER A 247 -8.02 6.99 17.62
CA SER A 247 -7.06 7.70 16.77
C SER A 247 -5.75 8.03 17.45
N ILE A 248 -4.72 8.26 16.62
CA ILE A 248 -3.44 8.82 17.02
C ILE A 248 -3.27 10.13 16.24
N GLU A 249 -3.08 11.25 16.95
CA GLU A 249 -2.83 12.56 16.36
C GLU A 249 -1.34 12.89 16.45
N ALA A 250 -0.73 13.31 15.33
CA ALA A 250 0.69 13.63 15.28
C ALA A 250 0.97 14.87 14.41
N ARG A 251 2.02 15.61 14.73
CA ARG A 251 2.53 16.74 13.94
C ARG A 251 3.88 16.45 13.32
N ARG A 252 4.11 17.00 12.14
CA ARG A 252 5.45 16.99 11.56
C ARG A 252 6.40 17.73 12.49
N GLN A 253 7.51 17.10 12.84
CA GLN A 253 8.62 17.83 13.41
C GLN A 253 9.22 18.67 12.29
N GLY A 254 9.19 20.00 12.45
CA GLY A 254 9.86 20.90 11.51
C GLY A 254 11.36 20.58 11.48
N ASN A 255 11.97 20.63 10.32
CA ASN A 255 13.41 20.78 10.24
C ASN A 255 13.74 22.15 10.86
N LEU A 256 14.33 22.13 12.04
CA LEU A 256 14.99 23.30 12.64
C LEU A 256 16.21 23.67 11.80
#